data_59eef8f01bcb0adb07401f6710499755
#
_entry.id   59eef8f01bcb0adb07401f6710499755
#
_cell.length_a   1.000
_cell.length_b   1.000
_cell.length_c   1.000
_cell.angle_alpha   90.00
_cell.angle_beta   90.00
_cell.angle_gamma   90.00
#
_symmetry.space_group_name_H-M   'P 1'
#
loop_
_entity.id
_entity.type
_entity.pdbx_description
1 polymer ?
#
loop_
_entity_poly.entity_id
_entity_poly.type
_entity_poly.pdbx_seq_one_letter_code
_entity_poly.pdbx_strand_id
1 'polypeptide(L)'
;GFKIPHWEIKADGTITSGKENHECSFAAFGTHDFETIMQTWNASYAKIERARKLGLWENGSPKTPSSPEQENIVRQAEDGARLLKWFADFSGMQPETCLSYWNLEIKTAMYNALFRSRSRYAAILWPALFGINKRLNIPGTTGGTNWRERMPFKAVDACGMPQTAWLRTVIDDSGRTPLQGEDAIRALKES
;
A
#
# COMPACT_ATOMS: atom_id res chain seq x y z
N GLY A 1 9.43 -9.09 -13.37
CA GLY A 1 8.54 -9.66 -12.37
C GLY A 1 7.65 -8.62 -11.70
N PHE A 2 6.62 -9.07 -11.01
CA PHE A 2 5.71 -8.22 -10.26
C PHE A 2 6.23 -8.08 -8.81
N LYS A 3 6.27 -6.87 -8.26
CA LYS A 3 6.79 -6.54 -6.94
C LYS A 3 5.73 -5.86 -6.09
N ILE A 4 5.29 -6.55 -5.04
CA ILE A 4 4.41 -5.99 -4.02
C ILE A 4 5.22 -5.92 -2.73
N PRO A 5 5.57 -4.72 -2.23
CA PRO A 5 6.57 -4.55 -1.18
C PRO A 5 6.34 -5.42 0.06
N HIS A 6 5.15 -5.45 0.61
CA HIS A 6 4.83 -6.21 1.82
C HIS A 6 4.70 -7.74 1.62
N TRP A 7 4.98 -8.25 0.42
CA TRP A 7 5.12 -9.68 0.13
C TRP A 7 6.58 -10.08 -0.12
N GLU A 8 7.47 -9.11 -0.27
CA GLU A 8 8.89 -9.32 -0.55
C GLU A 8 9.68 -9.34 0.77
N ILE A 9 9.40 -10.34 1.61
CA ILE A 9 10.03 -10.50 2.92
C ILE A 9 11.28 -11.37 2.78
N LYS A 10 12.40 -10.90 3.33
CA LYS A 10 13.67 -11.62 3.37
C LYS A 10 13.67 -12.72 4.43
N ALA A 11 14.64 -13.63 4.36
CA ALA A 11 14.78 -14.73 5.33
C ALA A 11 14.98 -14.26 6.79
N ASP A 12 15.52 -13.06 6.98
CA ASP A 12 15.69 -12.43 8.29
C ASP A 12 14.43 -11.70 8.80
N GLY A 13 13.31 -11.78 8.05
CA GLY A 13 12.04 -11.15 8.40
C GLY A 13 11.95 -9.66 8.06
N THR A 14 12.98 -9.08 7.44
CA THR A 14 12.95 -7.69 6.97
C THR A 14 12.29 -7.57 5.59
N ILE A 15 11.78 -6.38 5.27
CA ILE A 15 11.21 -6.10 3.95
C ILE A 15 12.31 -5.83 2.92
N THR A 16 12.10 -6.27 1.70
CA THR A 16 12.98 -5.90 0.58
C THR A 16 12.78 -4.44 0.24
N SER A 17 13.86 -3.66 0.23
CA SER A 17 13.83 -2.26 -0.17
C SER A 17 13.44 -2.12 -1.65
N GLY A 18 12.66 -1.11 -1.99
CA GLY A 18 12.35 -0.79 -3.39
C GLY A 18 13.60 -0.57 -4.27
N LYS A 19 14.72 -0.16 -3.67
CA LYS A 19 16.02 0.00 -4.36
C LYS A 19 16.67 -1.33 -4.76
N GLU A 20 16.28 -2.42 -4.12
CA GLU A 20 16.76 -3.78 -4.41
C GLU A 20 15.92 -4.49 -5.49
N ASN A 21 14.81 -3.89 -5.93
CA ASN A 21 14.00 -4.46 -6.98
C ASN A 21 14.81 -4.65 -8.25
N HIS A 22 14.52 -5.73 -8.99
CA HIS A 22 15.08 -5.92 -10.32
C HIS A 22 14.52 -4.82 -11.24
N GLU A 23 15.38 -4.27 -12.10
CA GLU A 23 14.98 -3.17 -12.99
C GLU A 23 13.83 -3.56 -13.91
N CYS A 24 13.88 -4.73 -14.55
CA CYS A 24 12.79 -5.26 -15.37
C CYS A 24 11.65 -5.81 -14.50
N SER A 25 11.08 -4.95 -13.65
CA SER A 25 9.94 -5.29 -12.79
C SER A 25 8.89 -4.20 -12.76
N PHE A 26 7.71 -4.59 -12.28
CA PHE A 26 6.54 -3.75 -12.08
C PHE A 26 6.21 -3.71 -10.58
N ALA A 27 6.21 -2.52 -9.98
CA ALA A 27 5.92 -2.33 -8.57
C ALA A 27 4.52 -1.73 -8.34
N ALA A 28 3.79 -2.28 -7.38
CA ALA A 28 2.51 -1.77 -6.90
C ALA A 28 2.24 -2.22 -5.47
N PHE A 29 1.34 -1.56 -4.74
CA PHE A 29 0.93 -2.02 -3.40
C PHE A 29 -0.17 -3.07 -3.41
N GLY A 30 -0.55 -3.58 -4.53
CA GLY A 30 -1.56 -4.63 -4.66
C GLY A 30 -2.03 -4.76 -6.09
N THR A 31 -2.93 -5.72 -6.29
CA THR A 31 -3.63 -5.96 -7.56
C THR A 31 -5.14 -5.77 -7.37
N HIS A 32 -5.88 -5.94 -8.44
CA HIS A 32 -7.35 -5.95 -8.41
C HIS A 32 -7.96 -7.01 -7.48
N ASP A 33 -7.18 -8.05 -7.13
CA ASP A 33 -7.62 -9.19 -6.31
C ASP A 33 -7.50 -8.94 -4.80
N PHE A 34 -6.92 -7.82 -4.41
CA PHE A 34 -6.64 -7.50 -3.01
C PHE A 34 -7.31 -6.21 -2.59
N GLU A 35 -7.38 -6.03 -1.29
CA GLU A 35 -7.77 -4.76 -0.69
C GLU A 35 -6.78 -3.66 -1.05
N THR A 36 -7.23 -2.41 -1.04
CA THR A 36 -6.33 -1.28 -1.23
C THR A 36 -5.35 -1.17 -0.08
N ILE A 37 -4.17 -0.60 -0.34
CA ILE A 37 -3.16 -0.38 0.71
C ILE A 37 -3.72 0.41 1.90
N MET A 38 -4.64 1.35 1.66
CA MET A 38 -5.34 2.09 2.71
C MET A 38 -6.19 1.16 3.60
N GLN A 39 -6.92 0.21 3.01
CA GLN A 39 -7.72 -0.76 3.77
C GLN A 39 -6.81 -1.67 4.59
N THR A 40 -5.75 -2.18 3.99
CA THR A 40 -4.75 -3.03 4.66
C THR A 40 -4.09 -2.29 5.83
N TRP A 41 -3.71 -1.03 5.64
CA TRP A 41 -3.16 -0.18 6.68
C TRP A 41 -4.14 0.02 7.84
N ASN A 42 -5.33 0.50 7.53
CA ASN A 42 -6.36 0.79 8.53
C ASN A 42 -6.80 -0.45 9.31
N ALA A 43 -6.92 -1.59 8.65
CA ALA A 43 -7.22 -2.86 9.31
C ALA A 43 -6.11 -3.28 10.27
N SER A 44 -4.85 -3.07 9.89
CA SER A 44 -3.69 -3.37 10.75
C SER A 44 -3.64 -2.46 11.98
N TYR A 45 -3.84 -1.16 11.78
CA TYR A 45 -3.88 -0.21 12.88
C TYR A 45 -5.07 -0.45 13.82
N ALA A 46 -6.25 -0.78 13.29
CA ALA A 46 -7.44 -1.09 14.09
C ALA A 46 -7.23 -2.29 15.03
N LYS A 47 -6.43 -3.28 14.64
CA LYS A 47 -6.07 -4.42 15.51
C LYS A 47 -5.27 -3.96 16.74
N ILE A 48 -4.30 -3.08 16.53
CA ILE A 48 -3.49 -2.49 17.61
C ILE A 48 -4.37 -1.63 18.53
N GLU A 49 -5.23 -0.78 17.96
CA GLU A 49 -6.17 0.04 18.72
C GLU A 49 -7.15 -0.79 19.57
N ARG A 50 -7.62 -1.92 19.03
CA ARG A 50 -8.46 -2.85 19.78
C ARG A 50 -7.72 -3.41 21.00
N ALA A 51 -6.50 -3.88 20.83
CA ALA A 51 -5.68 -4.39 21.92
C ALA A 51 -5.37 -3.30 22.96
N ARG A 52 -5.08 -2.07 22.50
CA ARG A 52 -4.84 -0.91 23.37
C ARG A 52 -6.07 -0.55 24.22
N LYS A 53 -7.25 -0.49 23.62
CA LYS A 53 -8.52 -0.22 24.33
C LYS A 53 -8.86 -1.27 25.40
N LEU A 54 -8.42 -2.49 25.20
CA LEU A 54 -8.59 -3.59 26.15
C LEU A 54 -7.45 -3.70 27.17
N GLY A 55 -6.50 -2.76 27.17
CA GLY A 55 -5.35 -2.77 28.08
C GLY A 55 -4.32 -3.86 27.78
N LEU A 56 -4.38 -4.49 26.61
CA LEU A 56 -3.50 -5.58 26.17
C LEU A 56 -2.30 -5.10 25.34
N TRP A 57 -2.21 -3.79 25.06
CA TRP A 57 -1.14 -3.18 24.28
C TRP A 57 -0.74 -1.83 24.88
N GLU A 58 0.53 -1.65 25.22
CA GLU A 58 1.04 -0.42 25.83
C GLU A 58 2.47 -0.16 25.39
N ASN A 59 2.81 1.10 25.13
CA ASN A 59 4.16 1.54 24.74
C ASN A 59 4.74 0.76 23.54
N GLY A 60 3.89 0.44 22.56
CA GLY A 60 4.30 -0.31 21.37
C GLY A 60 4.48 -1.81 21.55
N SER A 61 4.13 -2.36 22.71
CA SER A 61 4.36 -3.77 23.05
C SER A 61 3.09 -4.45 23.62
N PRO A 62 2.94 -5.76 23.39
CA PRO A 62 1.86 -6.52 23.97
C PRO A 62 2.04 -6.73 25.49
N LYS A 63 0.94 -6.80 26.22
CA LYS A 63 0.90 -7.32 27.58
C LYS A 63 0.57 -8.81 27.59
N THR A 64 0.95 -9.49 28.66
CA THR A 64 0.67 -10.91 28.85
C THR A 64 -0.84 -11.15 28.88
N PRO A 65 -1.38 -11.96 27.95
CA PRO A 65 -2.81 -12.30 27.95
C PRO A 65 -3.14 -13.26 29.09
N SER A 66 -4.35 -13.18 29.61
CA SER A 66 -4.86 -14.03 30.69
C SER A 66 -5.92 -15.04 30.23
N SER A 67 -6.28 -15.02 28.95
CA SER A 67 -7.25 -15.96 28.36
C SER A 67 -6.95 -16.20 26.87
N PRO A 68 -7.45 -17.32 26.30
CA PRO A 68 -7.30 -17.60 24.87
C PRO A 68 -7.87 -16.52 23.96
N GLU A 69 -8.93 -15.83 24.38
CA GLU A 69 -9.50 -14.70 23.63
C GLU A 69 -8.53 -13.52 23.60
N GLN A 70 -7.94 -13.16 24.75
CA GLN A 70 -6.93 -12.11 24.83
C GLN A 70 -5.67 -12.45 24.03
N GLU A 71 -5.24 -13.72 24.07
CA GLU A 71 -4.12 -14.21 23.27
C GLU A 71 -4.36 -14.00 21.77
N ASN A 72 -5.57 -14.31 21.28
CA ASN A 72 -5.92 -14.06 19.89
C ASN A 72 -5.92 -12.56 19.53
N ILE A 73 -6.39 -11.69 20.44
CA ILE A 73 -6.36 -10.23 20.23
C ILE A 73 -4.92 -9.72 20.19
N VAL A 74 -4.08 -10.17 21.10
CA VAL A 74 -2.65 -9.81 21.14
C VAL A 74 -1.95 -10.24 19.85
N ARG A 75 -2.12 -11.50 19.44
CA ARG A 75 -1.55 -12.00 18.19
C ARG A 75 -1.98 -11.18 16.96
N GLN A 76 -3.26 -10.81 16.85
CA GLN A 76 -3.74 -9.96 15.78
C GLN A 76 -3.09 -8.57 15.82
N ALA A 77 -2.87 -8.00 16.99
CA ALA A 77 -2.21 -6.71 17.14
C ALA A 77 -0.71 -6.78 16.77
N GLU A 78 -0.02 -7.86 17.14
CA GLU A 78 1.37 -8.13 16.75
C GLU A 78 1.50 -8.26 15.21
N ASP A 79 0.58 -9.00 14.58
CA ASP A 79 0.54 -9.10 13.11
C ASP A 79 0.31 -7.74 12.46
N GLY A 80 -0.59 -6.93 13.01
CA GLY A 80 -0.83 -5.57 12.54
C GLY A 80 0.41 -4.69 12.71
N ALA A 81 1.04 -4.72 13.87
CA ALA A 81 2.24 -3.94 14.17
C ALA A 81 3.42 -4.32 13.27
N ARG A 82 3.62 -5.63 13.03
CA ARG A 82 4.64 -6.12 12.12
C ARG A 82 4.44 -5.60 10.70
N LEU A 83 3.19 -5.62 10.20
CA LEU A 83 2.89 -5.11 8.86
C LEU A 83 3.11 -3.59 8.75
N LEU A 84 2.66 -2.82 9.75
CA LEU A 84 2.92 -1.37 9.79
C LEU A 84 4.42 -1.05 9.87
N LYS A 85 5.18 -1.86 10.62
CA LYS A 85 6.65 -1.73 10.66
C LYS A 85 7.27 -1.98 9.28
N TRP A 86 6.84 -3.00 8.55
CA TRP A 86 7.33 -3.23 7.19
C TRP A 86 7.03 -2.05 6.25
N PHE A 87 5.87 -1.44 6.38
CA PHE A 87 5.56 -0.23 5.61
C PHE A 87 6.42 0.96 6.02
N ALA A 88 6.71 1.12 7.32
CA ALA A 88 7.63 2.14 7.80
C ALA A 88 9.05 1.93 7.22
N ASP A 89 9.56 0.71 7.33
CA ASP A 89 10.88 0.35 6.82
C ASP A 89 10.99 0.56 5.29
N PHE A 90 9.94 0.18 4.55
CA PHE A 90 9.88 0.39 3.10
C PHE A 90 9.87 1.86 2.70
N SER A 91 9.10 2.66 3.41
CA SER A 91 8.88 4.08 3.08
C SER A 91 9.88 5.03 3.72
N GLY A 92 10.66 4.55 4.69
CA GLY A 92 11.57 5.38 5.48
C GLY A 92 10.86 6.30 6.48
N MET A 93 9.58 6.03 6.78
CA MET A 93 8.84 6.76 7.82
C MET A 93 9.36 6.40 9.21
N GLN A 94 9.26 7.36 10.12
CA GLN A 94 9.50 7.07 11.54
C GLN A 94 8.39 6.14 12.07
N PRO A 95 8.72 5.20 12.97
CA PRO A 95 7.74 4.26 13.51
C PRO A 95 6.53 4.94 14.16
N GLU A 96 6.73 6.10 14.77
CA GLU A 96 5.68 6.88 15.45
C GLU A 96 4.61 7.38 14.45
N THR A 97 5.01 7.77 13.25
CA THR A 97 4.09 8.19 12.17
C THR A 97 3.17 7.04 11.75
N CYS A 98 3.62 5.80 11.91
CA CYS A 98 2.84 4.61 11.57
C CYS A 98 1.74 4.28 12.58
N LEU A 99 1.70 4.95 13.74
CA LEU A 99 0.72 4.73 14.80
C LEU A 99 -0.53 5.63 14.62
N SER A 100 -1.05 5.68 13.41
CA SER A 100 -2.26 6.42 13.07
C SER A 100 -3.02 5.72 11.94
N TYR A 101 -4.29 6.09 11.76
CA TYR A 101 -5.03 5.73 10.55
C TYR A 101 -4.42 6.38 9.32
N TRP A 102 -4.65 5.74 8.17
CA TRP A 102 -4.20 6.24 6.87
C TRP A 102 -4.55 7.70 6.66
N ASN A 103 -3.56 8.50 6.32
CA ASN A 103 -3.68 9.92 6.06
C ASN A 103 -2.80 10.33 4.86
N LEU A 104 -2.79 11.62 4.53
CA LEU A 104 -2.05 12.11 3.36
C LEU A 104 -0.53 11.99 3.53
N GLU A 105 0.00 12.15 4.73
CA GLU A 105 1.44 12.01 5.03
C GLU A 105 1.90 10.58 4.78
N ILE A 106 1.20 9.61 5.36
CA ILE A 106 1.46 8.18 5.16
C ILE A 106 1.35 7.82 3.67
N LYS A 107 0.27 8.25 3.02
CA LYS A 107 0.05 8.05 1.59
C LYS A 107 1.24 8.57 0.78
N THR A 108 1.68 9.78 1.06
CA THR A 108 2.77 10.43 0.34
C THR A 108 4.10 9.70 0.54
N ALA A 109 4.44 9.35 1.78
CA ALA A 109 5.67 8.60 2.08
C ALA A 109 5.69 7.23 1.38
N MET A 110 4.59 6.49 1.47
CA MET A 110 4.44 5.17 0.84
C MET A 110 4.60 5.22 -0.68
N TYR A 111 3.90 6.13 -1.35
CA TYR A 111 3.97 6.22 -2.81
C TYR A 111 5.26 6.86 -3.30
N ASN A 112 5.87 7.79 -2.57
CA ASN A 112 7.23 8.26 -2.86
C ASN A 112 8.23 7.10 -2.85
N ALA A 113 8.18 6.22 -1.85
CA ALA A 113 9.06 5.05 -1.80
C ALA A 113 8.79 4.08 -2.96
N LEU A 114 7.52 3.84 -3.30
CA LEU A 114 7.14 2.98 -4.42
C LEU A 114 7.65 3.54 -5.75
N PHE A 115 7.42 4.82 -6.01
CA PHE A 115 7.83 5.47 -7.26
C PHE A 115 9.35 5.69 -7.34
N ARG A 116 10.07 5.77 -6.21
CA ARG A 116 11.55 5.78 -6.16
C ARG A 116 12.18 4.39 -6.21
N SER A 117 11.37 3.34 -6.27
CA SER A 117 11.89 1.97 -6.42
C SER A 117 12.64 1.81 -7.75
N ARG A 118 13.54 0.83 -7.79
CA ARG A 118 14.32 0.51 -9.00
C ARG A 118 13.48 -0.16 -10.10
N SER A 119 12.25 -0.57 -9.78
CA SER A 119 11.33 -1.16 -10.77
C SER A 119 11.10 -0.21 -11.95
N ARG A 120 11.22 -0.71 -13.18
CA ARG A 120 11.02 0.10 -14.40
C ARG A 120 9.61 0.69 -14.46
N TYR A 121 8.63 -0.06 -13.99
CA TYR A 121 7.25 0.38 -13.93
C TYR A 121 6.77 0.44 -12.48
N ALA A 122 6.02 1.47 -12.16
CA ALA A 122 5.31 1.59 -10.90
C ALA A 122 3.88 2.08 -11.16
N ALA A 123 2.92 1.54 -10.42
CA ALA A 123 1.52 1.89 -10.60
C ALA A 123 0.77 2.07 -9.29
N ILE A 124 -0.30 2.84 -9.39
CA ILE A 124 -1.31 3.01 -8.37
C ILE A 124 -2.65 2.57 -8.91
N LEU A 125 -3.36 1.74 -8.18
CA LEU A 125 -4.74 1.38 -8.51
C LEU A 125 -5.64 2.61 -8.33
N TRP A 126 -6.58 2.83 -9.25
CA TRP A 126 -7.48 3.98 -9.17
C TRP A 126 -8.28 4.05 -7.86
N PRO A 127 -8.75 2.94 -7.23
CA PRO A 127 -9.40 3.04 -5.93
C PRO A 127 -8.47 3.59 -4.86
N ALA A 128 -7.20 3.15 -4.85
CA ALA A 128 -6.20 3.64 -3.90
C ALA A 128 -5.82 5.11 -4.15
N LEU A 129 -5.77 5.54 -5.42
CA LEU A 129 -5.51 6.94 -5.77
C LEU A 129 -6.59 7.87 -5.21
N PHE A 130 -7.85 7.52 -5.44
CA PHE A 130 -9.00 8.36 -5.08
C PHE A 130 -9.56 8.09 -3.68
N GLY A 131 -8.93 7.24 -2.89
CA GLY A 131 -9.36 6.93 -1.52
C GLY A 131 -10.66 6.13 -1.46
N ILE A 132 -10.94 5.32 -2.47
CA ILE A 132 -12.15 4.52 -2.57
C ILE A 132 -11.90 3.15 -1.96
N ASN A 133 -12.66 2.82 -0.90
CA ASN A 133 -12.58 1.55 -0.18
C ASN A 133 -13.34 0.43 -0.92
N LYS A 134 -12.88 0.11 -2.13
CA LYS A 134 -13.50 -0.94 -2.93
C LYS A 134 -12.45 -1.87 -3.53
N ARG A 135 -12.72 -3.14 -3.41
CA ARG A 135 -12.00 -4.22 -4.05
C ARG A 135 -12.63 -4.47 -5.43
N LEU A 136 -11.81 -4.60 -6.46
CA LEU A 136 -12.29 -4.76 -7.84
C LEU A 136 -12.70 -6.19 -8.15
N ASN A 137 -12.02 -7.15 -7.53
CA ASN A 137 -12.30 -8.58 -7.70
C ASN A 137 -12.11 -9.33 -6.37
N ILE A 138 -12.97 -10.32 -6.13
CA ILE A 138 -12.85 -11.27 -5.01
C ILE A 138 -12.53 -12.63 -5.61
N PRO A 139 -11.27 -13.11 -5.52
CA PRO A 139 -10.85 -14.38 -6.08
C PRO A 139 -11.70 -15.55 -5.57
N GLY A 140 -11.96 -16.52 -6.43
CA GLY A 140 -12.76 -17.71 -6.08
C GLY A 140 -14.26 -17.47 -6.04
N THR A 141 -14.75 -16.27 -6.40
CA THR A 141 -16.17 -15.97 -6.48
C THR A 141 -16.60 -15.66 -7.92
N THR A 142 -17.84 -15.98 -8.26
CA THR A 142 -18.45 -15.66 -9.55
C THR A 142 -19.64 -14.71 -9.33
N GLY A 143 -19.73 -13.66 -10.15
CA GLY A 143 -20.82 -12.69 -10.06
C GLY A 143 -20.58 -11.60 -8.99
N GLY A 144 -21.64 -11.12 -8.37
CA GLY A 144 -21.59 -10.02 -7.37
C GLY A 144 -21.05 -8.72 -7.95
N THR A 145 -20.13 -8.09 -7.26
CA THR A 145 -19.49 -6.82 -7.63
C THR A 145 -18.22 -6.98 -8.46
N ASN A 146 -17.75 -8.23 -8.69
CA ASN A 146 -16.51 -8.50 -9.41
C ASN A 146 -16.51 -7.83 -10.79
N TRP A 147 -15.51 -6.99 -11.06
CA TRP A 147 -15.32 -6.26 -12.31
C TRP A 147 -16.47 -5.30 -12.71
N ARG A 148 -17.39 -5.02 -11.78
CA ARG A 148 -18.52 -4.12 -12.01
C ARG A 148 -18.33 -2.73 -11.42
N GLU A 149 -17.34 -2.58 -10.55
CA GLU A 149 -17.03 -1.29 -9.95
C GLU A 149 -16.53 -0.31 -11.01
N ARG A 150 -17.13 0.85 -11.03
CA ARG A 150 -16.77 1.96 -11.91
C ARG A 150 -16.30 3.13 -11.07
N MET A 151 -15.45 3.95 -11.65
CA MET A 151 -15.13 5.25 -11.06
C MET A 151 -16.45 6.04 -10.90
N PRO A 152 -16.67 6.68 -9.74
CA PRO A 152 -17.88 7.46 -9.48
C PRO A 152 -17.92 8.81 -10.26
N PHE A 153 -16.97 9.02 -11.15
CA PHE A 153 -16.80 10.22 -11.98
C PHE A 153 -16.27 9.81 -13.37
N LYS A 154 -16.36 10.71 -14.33
CA LYS A 154 -15.79 10.49 -15.67
C LYS A 154 -14.26 10.55 -15.63
N ALA A 155 -13.59 9.74 -16.43
CA ALA A 155 -12.12 9.71 -16.49
C ALA A 155 -11.52 11.09 -16.86
N VAL A 156 -12.21 11.87 -17.71
CA VAL A 156 -11.77 13.22 -18.08
C VAL A 156 -11.77 14.18 -16.87
N ASP A 157 -12.72 14.03 -15.95
CA ASP A 157 -12.82 14.87 -14.76
C ASP A 157 -11.71 14.56 -13.76
N ALA A 158 -11.18 13.31 -13.77
CA ALA A 158 -10.10 12.89 -12.92
C ALA A 158 -8.82 13.72 -13.10
N CYS A 159 -8.57 14.23 -14.31
CA CYS A 159 -7.37 15.02 -14.61
C CYS A 159 -7.29 16.33 -13.80
N GLY A 160 -8.45 16.90 -13.44
CA GLY A 160 -8.54 18.13 -12.64
C GLY A 160 -8.65 17.91 -11.13
N MET A 161 -8.69 16.65 -10.67
CA MET A 161 -8.87 16.37 -9.25
C MET A 161 -7.59 16.55 -8.42
N PRO A 162 -7.71 16.96 -7.13
CA PRO A 162 -6.56 17.11 -6.24
C PRO A 162 -5.69 15.87 -6.13
N GLN A 163 -6.28 14.67 -6.18
CA GLN A 163 -5.57 13.40 -6.12
C GLN A 163 -4.65 13.19 -7.31
N THR A 164 -5.05 13.64 -8.49
CA THR A 164 -4.23 13.57 -9.70
C THR A 164 -3.10 14.60 -9.66
N ALA A 165 -3.37 15.81 -9.15
CA ALA A 165 -2.33 16.80 -8.91
C ALA A 165 -1.28 16.28 -7.89
N TRP A 166 -1.74 15.70 -6.78
CA TRP A 166 -0.88 15.04 -5.82
C TRP A 166 -0.02 13.93 -6.45
N LEU A 167 -0.63 13.05 -7.25
CA LEU A 167 0.10 11.96 -7.92
C LEU A 167 1.19 12.51 -8.85
N ARG A 168 0.90 13.59 -9.57
CA ARG A 168 1.89 14.26 -10.43
C ARG A 168 3.09 14.74 -9.62
N THR A 169 2.85 15.41 -8.48
CA THR A 169 3.93 15.82 -7.57
C THR A 169 4.77 14.62 -7.10
N VAL A 170 4.14 13.52 -6.70
CA VAL A 170 4.84 12.30 -6.26
C VAL A 170 5.70 11.71 -7.39
N ILE A 171 5.20 11.72 -8.63
CA ILE A 171 5.96 11.24 -9.80
C ILE A 171 7.16 12.16 -10.06
N ASP A 172 6.95 13.46 -10.07
CA ASP A 172 8.00 14.46 -10.31
C ASP A 172 9.10 14.37 -9.23
N ASP A 173 8.73 14.28 -7.96
CA ASP A 173 9.64 14.11 -6.82
C ASP A 173 10.41 12.79 -6.85
N SER A 174 9.91 11.78 -7.53
CA SER A 174 10.56 10.47 -7.68
C SER A 174 11.67 10.47 -8.73
N GLY A 175 11.77 11.51 -9.55
CA GLY A 175 12.67 11.58 -10.69
C GLY A 175 12.25 10.72 -11.87
N ARG A 176 11.03 10.17 -11.87
CA ARG A 176 10.48 9.43 -13.02
C ARG A 176 10.00 10.41 -14.07
N THR A 177 10.54 10.29 -15.26
CA THR A 177 10.06 11.06 -16.41
C THR A 177 8.93 10.29 -17.09
N PRO A 178 7.75 10.86 -17.26
CA PRO A 178 6.70 10.25 -18.08
C PRO A 178 7.21 10.06 -19.50
N LEU A 179 7.05 8.88 -20.05
CA LEU A 179 7.29 8.66 -21.48
C LEU A 179 6.26 9.48 -22.27
N GLN A 180 6.72 10.31 -23.18
CA GLN A 180 5.85 11.17 -24.00
C GLN A 180 5.97 10.82 -25.47
N GLY A 181 4.86 10.92 -26.20
CA GLY A 181 4.81 10.83 -27.64
C GLY A 181 5.39 9.53 -28.22
N GLU A 182 6.29 9.68 -29.20
CA GLU A 182 6.89 8.56 -29.94
C GLU A 182 7.73 7.63 -29.06
N ASP A 183 8.36 8.15 -28.02
CA ASP A 183 9.15 7.34 -27.07
C ASP A 183 8.29 6.36 -26.26
N ALA A 184 7.07 6.76 -25.90
CA ALA A 184 6.12 5.86 -25.25
C ALA A 184 5.69 4.73 -26.19
N ILE A 185 5.44 5.03 -27.46
CA ILE A 185 5.05 4.06 -28.49
C ILE A 185 6.22 3.10 -28.79
N ARG A 186 7.46 3.62 -28.87
CA ARG A 186 8.65 2.80 -29.09
C ARG A 186 8.90 1.85 -27.93
N ALA A 187 8.84 2.32 -26.69
CA ALA A 187 9.03 1.48 -25.50
C ALA A 187 8.00 0.35 -25.39
N LEU A 188 6.76 0.57 -25.86
CA LEU A 188 5.72 -0.47 -25.92
C LEU A 188 5.96 -1.51 -27.01
N LYS A 189 6.70 -1.17 -28.08
CA LYS A 189 7.03 -2.10 -29.17
C LYS A 189 8.28 -2.93 -28.90
N GLU A 190 9.16 -2.47 -28.02
CA GLU A 190 10.42 -3.13 -27.63
C GLU A 190 10.26 -3.99 -26.37
N SER A 191 9.09 -4.01 -25.73
CA SER A 191 8.75 -4.80 -24.55
C SER A 191 8.03 -6.11 -24.89
#